data_e7b4fdd150ce25fbc7ea513d5f165894
#
_entry.id   e7b4fdd150ce25fbc7ea513d5f165894
#
_cell.length_a   1.000
_cell.length_b   1.000
_cell.length_c   1.000
_cell.angle_alpha   90.00
_cell.angle_beta   90.00
_cell.angle_gamma   90.00
#
_symmetry.space_group_name_H-M   'P 1'
#
loop_
_entity.id
_entity.type
_entity.pdbx_description
1 polymer ?
#
loop_
_entity_poly.entity_id
_entity_poly.type
_entity_poly.pdbx_seq_one_letter_code
_entity_poly.pdbx_strand_id
1 'polypeptide(L)'
;KVDLKFGLNAGVDWIALSFVRNPSDINEIKDLINKNGHSTPVVAKIEKFEAIDQIDALLPLCDGVMVARGDLGVEMPAEEVPLLQKELIRKANTLGIPIITATQMLDSMASNPRPTRAEVSDVANAILDGTDAVMLSNETAVGDYPVEAVQTMATIARRIERDYPLKAIESNLPSTIPNAISAAVSNIARQLDAGAIIPLTKSGSTARNVSKFRPPTPILATTTERSVARRLQLVWGVTPLLVQNDDRTSKTFSLAMQIAQEMGFLKEGDLVVQTAGTLTGISGSTDLIKVGLVRKIVSRGLSIGEIGVTGKARNIKTYDDLSFICPGEILFIPKELLEKIPLSKSIAGIVTNENVDECYRIFNTNKKKYSTIC
;
A
#
# COMPACT_ATOMS: atom_id res chain seq x y z
N LYS A 1 23.06 -4.88 23.19
CA LYS A 1 22.30 -3.77 23.88
C LYS A 1 22.80 -2.38 23.45
N VAL A 2 24.11 -2.19 23.26
CA VAL A 2 24.69 -0.90 22.82
C VAL A 2 24.23 -0.58 21.40
N ASP A 3 24.39 -1.50 20.47
CA ASP A 3 24.02 -1.33 19.05
C ASP A 3 22.51 -1.10 18.89
N LEU A 4 21.68 -1.82 19.66
CA LEU A 4 20.22 -1.60 19.68
C LEU A 4 19.89 -0.15 20.05
N LYS A 5 20.49 0.36 21.15
CA LYS A 5 20.26 1.75 21.59
C LYS A 5 20.72 2.76 20.55
N PHE A 6 21.86 2.50 19.91
CA PHE A 6 22.35 3.35 18.80
C PHE A 6 21.37 3.36 17.63
N GLY A 7 20.93 2.19 17.15
CA GLY A 7 19.97 2.10 16.05
C GLY A 7 18.64 2.78 16.36
N LEU A 8 18.09 2.59 17.57
CA LEU A 8 16.86 3.25 17.99
C LEU A 8 17.00 4.77 18.01
N ASN A 9 18.11 5.31 18.55
CA ASN A 9 18.40 6.74 18.56
C ASN A 9 18.61 7.31 17.14
N ALA A 10 19.16 6.51 16.22
CA ALA A 10 19.31 6.86 14.81
C ALA A 10 17.96 6.83 14.03
N GLY A 11 16.88 6.33 14.64
CA GLY A 11 15.55 6.30 14.05
C GLY A 11 15.36 5.27 12.95
N VAL A 12 16.00 4.08 13.10
CA VAL A 12 15.83 2.97 12.15
C VAL A 12 14.38 2.48 12.12
N ASP A 13 13.92 2.06 10.96
CA ASP A 13 12.54 1.58 10.75
C ASP A 13 12.36 0.11 11.12
N TRP A 14 13.42 -0.68 11.08
CA TRP A 14 13.44 -2.10 11.41
C TRP A 14 14.70 -2.48 12.19
N ILE A 15 14.57 -3.45 13.08
CA ILE A 15 15.70 -4.11 13.77
C ILE A 15 15.74 -5.56 13.30
N ALA A 16 16.85 -6.00 12.73
CA ALA A 16 17.08 -7.40 12.40
C ALA A 16 17.84 -8.09 13.57
N LEU A 17 17.22 -9.12 14.15
CA LEU A 17 17.80 -9.88 15.25
C LEU A 17 18.43 -11.17 14.73
N SER A 18 19.75 -11.29 14.83
CA SER A 18 20.49 -12.51 14.46
C SER A 18 20.41 -13.57 15.56
N PHE A 19 20.61 -14.81 15.16
CA PHE A 19 20.72 -15.98 16.03
C PHE A 19 19.51 -16.22 16.94
N VAL A 20 18.31 -15.93 16.42
CA VAL A 20 17.06 -16.25 17.13
C VAL A 20 16.95 -17.77 17.27
N ARG A 21 16.59 -18.23 18.48
CA ARG A 21 16.44 -19.65 18.80
C ARG A 21 15.05 -20.01 19.29
N ASN A 22 14.41 -19.08 20.01
CA ASN A 22 13.15 -19.36 20.67
C ASN A 22 12.29 -18.09 20.86
N PRO A 23 11.01 -18.22 21.23
CA PRO A 23 10.10 -17.09 21.45
C PRO A 23 10.59 -16.05 22.46
N SER A 24 11.38 -16.46 23.49
CA SER A 24 11.85 -15.51 24.50
C SER A 24 12.88 -14.52 23.95
N ASP A 25 13.63 -14.87 22.91
CA ASP A 25 14.57 -13.95 22.26
C ASP A 25 13.86 -12.77 21.62
N ILE A 26 12.71 -13.03 20.98
CA ILE A 26 11.86 -11.98 20.38
C ILE A 26 11.21 -11.12 21.47
N ASN A 27 10.72 -11.73 22.53
CA ASN A 27 10.11 -10.98 23.62
C ASN A 27 11.15 -10.08 24.32
N GLU A 28 12.38 -10.59 24.59
CA GLU A 28 13.44 -9.80 25.22
C GLU A 28 13.79 -8.56 24.39
N ILE A 29 13.98 -8.69 23.07
CA ILE A 29 14.31 -7.52 22.23
C ILE A 29 13.16 -6.53 22.15
N LYS A 30 11.91 -6.99 22.03
CA LYS A 30 10.72 -6.13 22.03
C LYS A 30 10.56 -5.38 23.36
N ASP A 31 10.80 -6.03 24.47
CA ASP A 31 10.81 -5.40 25.80
C ASP A 31 11.90 -4.32 25.91
N LEU A 32 13.10 -4.60 25.38
CA LEU A 32 14.17 -3.62 25.35
C LEU A 32 13.85 -2.41 24.47
N ILE A 33 13.23 -2.62 23.31
CA ILE A 33 12.76 -1.55 22.42
C ILE A 33 11.72 -0.69 23.14
N ASN A 34 10.72 -1.31 23.77
CA ASN A 34 9.65 -0.63 24.51
C ASN A 34 10.21 0.15 25.72
N LYS A 35 11.14 -0.43 26.48
CA LYS A 35 11.82 0.25 27.62
C LYS A 35 12.62 1.48 27.21
N ASN A 36 13.05 1.56 25.93
CA ASN A 36 13.71 2.74 25.38
C ASN A 36 12.71 3.74 24.73
N GLY A 37 11.39 3.54 24.88
CA GLY A 37 10.35 4.45 24.37
C GLY A 37 10.06 4.32 22.87
N HIS A 38 10.46 3.21 22.25
CA HIS A 38 10.27 2.96 20.83
C HIS A 38 9.28 1.80 20.57
N SER A 39 8.78 1.73 19.34
CA SER A 39 7.93 0.63 18.82
C SER A 39 8.47 0.10 17.48
N THR A 40 9.79 0.09 17.33
CA THR A 40 10.45 -0.36 16.10
C THR A 40 10.25 -1.86 15.93
N PRO A 41 9.72 -2.31 14.78
CA PRO A 41 9.45 -3.72 14.51
C PRO A 41 10.74 -4.53 14.37
N VAL A 42 10.63 -5.84 14.64
CA VAL A 42 11.75 -6.78 14.64
C VAL A 42 11.60 -7.79 13.51
N VAL A 43 12.65 -7.91 12.69
CA VAL A 43 12.85 -9.02 11.76
C VAL A 43 13.65 -10.10 12.46
N ALA A 44 13.05 -11.28 12.65
CA ALA A 44 13.74 -12.45 13.18
C ALA A 44 14.55 -13.11 12.06
N LYS A 45 15.86 -13.24 12.24
CA LYS A 45 16.72 -13.99 11.33
C LYS A 45 16.72 -15.47 11.74
N ILE A 46 16.19 -16.30 10.87
CA ILE A 46 16.16 -17.76 11.07
C ILE A 46 17.47 -18.33 10.53
N GLU A 47 18.37 -18.61 11.44
CA GLU A 47 19.75 -19.03 11.23
C GLU A 47 20.10 -20.31 11.97
N LYS A 48 19.30 -20.68 12.97
CA LYS A 48 19.56 -21.74 13.92
C LYS A 48 18.50 -22.83 13.86
N PHE A 49 18.92 -24.08 14.03
CA PHE A 49 18.05 -25.25 14.04
C PHE A 49 16.97 -25.15 15.12
N GLU A 50 17.33 -24.65 16.32
CA GLU A 50 16.40 -24.51 17.46
C GLU A 50 15.22 -23.58 17.14
N ALA A 51 15.42 -22.59 16.26
CA ALA A 51 14.33 -21.70 15.82
C ALA A 51 13.32 -22.46 14.93
N ILE A 52 13.79 -23.44 14.16
CA ILE A 52 12.94 -24.24 13.27
C ILE A 52 12.01 -25.13 14.08
N ASP A 53 12.52 -25.78 15.11
CA ASP A 53 11.73 -26.66 16.01
C ASP A 53 10.61 -25.89 16.71
N GLN A 54 10.77 -24.56 16.89
CA GLN A 54 9.81 -23.71 17.58
C GLN A 54 9.12 -22.71 16.65
N ILE A 55 9.21 -22.91 15.34
CA ILE A 55 8.81 -21.92 14.34
C ILE A 55 7.36 -21.47 14.46
N ASP A 56 6.44 -22.40 14.78
CA ASP A 56 5.01 -22.11 14.92
C ASP A 56 4.68 -21.25 16.16
N ALA A 57 5.50 -21.37 17.21
CA ALA A 57 5.40 -20.51 18.39
C ALA A 57 6.12 -19.16 18.19
N LEU A 58 7.17 -19.14 17.36
CA LEU A 58 8.03 -17.98 17.14
C LEU A 58 7.41 -17.01 16.14
N LEU A 59 6.90 -17.48 14.98
CA LEU A 59 6.40 -16.63 13.90
C LEU A 59 5.34 -15.61 14.34
N PRO A 60 4.32 -15.98 15.15
CA PRO A 60 3.30 -15.00 15.59
C PRO A 60 3.84 -13.82 16.40
N LEU A 61 5.05 -13.96 16.95
CA LEU A 61 5.73 -12.91 17.72
C LEU A 61 6.58 -11.99 16.85
N CYS A 62 6.85 -12.37 15.59
CA CYS A 62 7.71 -11.61 14.67
C CYS A 62 6.91 -10.54 13.93
N ASP A 63 7.55 -9.40 13.65
CA ASP A 63 7.01 -8.37 12.77
C ASP A 63 7.49 -8.55 11.32
N GLY A 64 8.61 -9.25 11.13
CA GLY A 64 9.19 -9.69 9.87
C GLY A 64 10.08 -10.91 10.10
N VAL A 65 10.40 -11.64 9.05
CA VAL A 65 11.26 -12.83 9.10
C VAL A 65 12.30 -12.76 7.98
N MET A 66 13.49 -13.31 8.23
CA MET A 66 14.53 -13.49 7.23
C MET A 66 15.01 -14.95 7.23
N VAL A 67 14.98 -15.58 6.08
CA VAL A 67 15.61 -16.89 5.85
C VAL A 67 17.08 -16.63 5.50
N ALA A 68 17.98 -16.83 6.47
CA ALA A 68 19.42 -16.63 6.31
C ALA A 68 20.07 -17.95 5.87
N ARG A 69 20.00 -18.26 4.59
CA ARG A 69 20.34 -19.58 4.03
C ARG A 69 21.81 -19.97 4.22
N GLY A 70 22.71 -18.99 4.19
CA GLY A 70 24.13 -19.23 4.43
C GLY A 70 24.42 -19.82 5.81
N ASP A 71 23.84 -19.20 6.85
CA ASP A 71 24.00 -19.67 8.23
C ASP A 71 23.25 -20.99 8.46
N LEU A 72 22.04 -21.13 7.93
CA LEU A 72 21.25 -22.37 7.98
C LEU A 72 21.98 -23.56 7.35
N GLY A 73 22.66 -23.35 6.21
CA GLY A 73 23.42 -24.39 5.54
C GLY A 73 24.66 -24.87 6.31
N VAL A 74 25.07 -24.16 7.35
CA VAL A 74 26.11 -24.60 8.31
C VAL A 74 25.50 -25.43 9.45
N GLU A 75 24.26 -25.11 9.82
CA GLU A 75 23.57 -25.74 10.97
C GLU A 75 22.82 -27.04 10.59
N MET A 76 22.54 -27.26 9.29
CA MET A 76 21.74 -28.37 8.82
C MET A 76 22.20 -28.88 7.45
N PRO A 77 21.78 -30.10 7.01
CA PRO A 77 22.09 -30.61 5.69
C PRO A 77 21.60 -29.63 4.59
N ALA A 78 22.48 -29.36 3.61
CA ALA A 78 22.22 -28.37 2.57
C ALA A 78 20.95 -28.66 1.75
N GLU A 79 20.60 -29.94 1.57
CA GLU A 79 19.40 -30.40 0.87
C GLU A 79 18.10 -30.06 1.59
N GLU A 80 18.13 -29.83 2.89
CA GLU A 80 16.94 -29.44 3.67
C GLU A 80 16.62 -27.94 3.57
N VAL A 81 17.61 -27.10 3.30
CA VAL A 81 17.45 -25.64 3.26
C VAL A 81 16.37 -25.18 2.25
N PRO A 82 16.29 -25.71 1.01
CA PRO A 82 15.25 -25.31 0.07
C PRO A 82 13.83 -25.66 0.52
N LEU A 83 13.66 -26.81 1.20
CA LEU A 83 12.37 -27.25 1.73
C LEU A 83 11.92 -26.34 2.87
N LEU A 84 12.85 -26.03 3.76
CA LEU A 84 12.62 -25.13 4.88
C LEU A 84 12.28 -23.70 4.40
N GLN A 85 12.99 -23.18 3.39
CA GLN A 85 12.68 -21.89 2.77
C GLN A 85 11.21 -21.84 2.33
N LYS A 86 10.74 -22.84 1.59
CA LYS A 86 9.35 -22.92 1.12
C LYS A 86 8.35 -22.95 2.26
N GLU A 87 8.65 -23.73 3.30
CA GLU A 87 7.79 -23.85 4.48
C GLU A 87 7.71 -22.51 5.25
N LEU A 88 8.85 -21.87 5.50
CA LEU A 88 8.91 -20.57 6.18
C LEU A 88 8.16 -19.49 5.41
N ILE A 89 8.36 -19.41 4.09
CA ILE A 89 7.65 -18.45 3.23
C ILE A 89 6.14 -18.70 3.30
N ARG A 90 5.69 -19.94 3.16
CA ARG A 90 4.27 -20.29 3.25
C ARG A 90 3.67 -19.92 4.61
N LYS A 91 4.34 -20.24 5.72
CA LYS A 91 3.87 -19.92 7.09
C LYS A 91 3.81 -18.42 7.33
N ALA A 92 4.86 -17.68 6.97
CA ALA A 92 4.93 -16.22 7.11
C ALA A 92 3.83 -15.52 6.29
N ASN A 93 3.64 -15.92 5.04
CA ASN A 93 2.59 -15.40 4.18
C ASN A 93 1.19 -15.65 4.75
N THR A 94 0.93 -16.84 5.31
CA THR A 94 -0.34 -17.18 5.97
C THR A 94 -0.64 -16.22 7.12
N LEU A 95 0.37 -15.84 7.88
CA LEU A 95 0.25 -14.89 8.99
C LEU A 95 0.26 -13.41 8.53
N GLY A 96 0.63 -13.13 7.28
CA GLY A 96 0.78 -11.77 6.76
C GLY A 96 2.02 -11.07 7.33
N ILE A 97 3.06 -11.82 7.64
CA ILE A 97 4.36 -11.36 8.12
C ILE A 97 5.29 -11.27 6.92
N PRO A 98 5.90 -10.11 6.62
CA PRO A 98 6.85 -9.98 5.53
C PRO A 98 8.05 -10.89 5.73
N ILE A 99 8.46 -11.58 4.66
CA ILE A 99 9.59 -12.52 4.69
C ILE A 99 10.63 -12.15 3.64
N ILE A 100 11.90 -12.18 4.05
CA ILE A 100 13.07 -11.89 3.22
C ILE A 100 13.83 -13.20 2.98
N THR A 101 14.09 -13.52 1.71
CA THR A 101 15.04 -14.59 1.35
C THR A 101 16.41 -13.97 1.14
N ALA A 102 17.39 -14.44 1.93
CA ALA A 102 18.69 -13.80 2.05
C ALA A 102 19.85 -14.77 1.78
N THR A 103 20.99 -14.20 1.45
CA THR A 103 22.31 -14.82 1.25
C THR A 103 22.41 -15.70 -0.01
N GLN A 104 23.59 -15.64 -0.66
CA GLN A 104 23.95 -16.46 -1.82
C GLN A 104 22.94 -16.33 -2.99
N MET A 105 22.34 -15.15 -3.19
CA MET A 105 21.37 -14.94 -4.26
C MET A 105 22.05 -14.77 -5.62
N LEU A 106 23.03 -13.88 -5.70
CA LEU A 106 23.84 -13.59 -6.90
C LEU A 106 25.33 -13.48 -6.50
N ASP A 107 25.80 -14.35 -5.63
CA ASP A 107 27.11 -14.25 -4.94
C ASP A 107 28.29 -14.13 -5.91
N SER A 108 28.23 -14.83 -7.06
CA SER A 108 29.25 -14.70 -8.10
C SER A 108 29.38 -13.28 -8.65
N MET A 109 28.33 -12.46 -8.55
CA MET A 109 28.36 -11.06 -8.98
C MET A 109 29.14 -10.14 -8.02
N ALA A 110 29.62 -10.63 -6.91
CA ALA A 110 30.61 -9.90 -6.11
C ALA A 110 31.92 -9.64 -6.92
N SER A 111 32.31 -10.58 -7.82
CA SER A 111 33.51 -10.46 -8.64
C SER A 111 33.27 -10.59 -10.15
N ASN A 112 32.05 -10.89 -10.60
CA ASN A 112 31.71 -11.06 -12.00
C ASN A 112 30.53 -10.15 -12.42
N PRO A 113 30.55 -9.60 -13.65
CA PRO A 113 29.47 -8.72 -14.11
C PRO A 113 28.16 -9.45 -14.46
N ARG A 114 28.17 -10.78 -14.44
CA ARG A 114 27.00 -11.63 -14.76
C ARG A 114 26.90 -12.79 -13.78
N PRO A 115 25.68 -13.16 -13.35
CA PRO A 115 25.47 -14.28 -12.46
C PRO A 115 25.57 -15.61 -13.21
N THR A 116 25.69 -16.68 -12.46
CA THR A 116 25.51 -18.06 -12.96
C THR A 116 24.03 -18.35 -13.26
N ARG A 117 23.77 -19.38 -14.07
CA ARG A 117 22.40 -19.85 -14.34
C ARG A 117 21.72 -20.37 -13.07
N ALA A 118 22.48 -20.99 -12.17
CA ALA A 118 21.96 -21.52 -10.91
C ALA A 118 21.46 -20.39 -10.01
N GLU A 119 22.19 -19.27 -9.91
CA GLU A 119 21.80 -18.10 -9.14
C GLU A 119 20.55 -17.42 -9.72
N VAL A 120 20.47 -17.26 -11.05
CA VAL A 120 19.25 -16.76 -11.71
C VAL A 120 18.03 -17.64 -11.38
N SER A 121 18.21 -18.96 -11.39
CA SER A 121 17.16 -19.91 -11.04
C SER A 121 16.80 -19.83 -9.56
N ASP A 122 17.77 -19.60 -8.69
CA ASP A 122 17.54 -19.49 -7.26
C ASP A 122 16.73 -18.24 -6.89
N VAL A 123 17.11 -17.07 -7.43
CA VAL A 123 16.30 -15.83 -7.28
C VAL A 123 14.88 -16.04 -7.81
N ALA A 124 14.75 -16.64 -9.00
CA ALA A 124 13.43 -16.93 -9.58
C ALA A 124 12.58 -17.84 -8.68
N ASN A 125 13.16 -18.89 -8.11
CA ASN A 125 12.48 -19.81 -7.20
C ASN A 125 12.05 -19.12 -5.90
N ALA A 126 12.89 -18.29 -5.29
CA ALA A 126 12.52 -17.52 -4.09
C ALA A 126 11.29 -16.63 -4.33
N ILE A 127 11.21 -15.99 -5.51
CA ILE A 127 10.06 -15.18 -5.92
C ILE A 127 8.82 -16.05 -6.13
N LEU A 128 8.96 -17.18 -6.83
CA LEU A 128 7.86 -18.14 -7.08
C LEU A 128 7.35 -18.79 -5.78
N ASP A 129 8.22 -18.97 -4.80
CA ASP A 129 7.84 -19.43 -3.46
C ASP A 129 6.98 -18.43 -2.70
N GLY A 130 7.01 -17.14 -3.12
CA GLY A 130 6.19 -16.06 -2.57
C GLY A 130 6.89 -15.22 -1.52
N THR A 131 8.23 -15.11 -1.54
CA THR A 131 8.96 -14.18 -0.66
C THR A 131 8.51 -12.73 -0.88
N ASP A 132 8.52 -11.90 0.17
CA ASP A 132 8.21 -10.47 0.05
C ASP A 132 9.39 -9.68 -0.51
N ALA A 133 10.61 -10.07 -0.16
CA ALA A 133 11.82 -9.45 -0.63
C ALA A 133 12.95 -10.48 -0.80
N VAL A 134 13.88 -10.18 -1.69
CA VAL A 134 15.16 -10.87 -1.86
C VAL A 134 16.28 -9.92 -1.48
N MET A 135 17.33 -10.42 -0.84
CA MET A 135 18.42 -9.60 -0.30
C MET A 135 19.76 -9.92 -0.97
N LEU A 136 20.47 -8.89 -1.38
CA LEU A 136 21.89 -8.96 -1.73
C LEU A 136 22.74 -8.66 -0.50
N SER A 137 23.88 -9.28 -0.39
CA SER A 137 24.86 -9.11 0.71
C SER A 137 26.20 -8.62 0.17
N ASN A 138 27.16 -9.53 -0.03
CA ASN A 138 28.50 -9.22 -0.53
C ASN A 138 28.47 -8.53 -1.91
N GLU A 139 27.52 -8.91 -2.75
CA GLU A 139 27.32 -8.40 -4.10
C GLU A 139 27.23 -6.86 -4.13
N THR A 140 26.63 -6.26 -3.08
CA THR A 140 26.46 -4.81 -2.97
C THR A 140 27.29 -4.16 -1.86
N ALA A 141 27.80 -4.94 -0.89
CA ALA A 141 28.56 -4.41 0.25
C ALA A 141 30.05 -4.25 -0.07
N VAL A 142 30.63 -5.21 -0.78
CA VAL A 142 32.07 -5.28 -1.07
C VAL A 142 32.37 -5.69 -2.52
N GLY A 143 31.34 -6.03 -3.31
CA GLY A 143 31.48 -6.49 -4.69
C GLY A 143 31.90 -5.39 -5.66
N ASP A 144 32.47 -5.80 -6.79
CA ASP A 144 32.90 -4.92 -7.87
C ASP A 144 31.74 -4.44 -8.76
N TYR A 145 30.58 -5.13 -8.72
CA TYR A 145 29.42 -4.91 -9.62
C TYR A 145 28.10 -4.67 -8.85
N PRO A 146 28.05 -3.74 -7.87
CA PRO A 146 26.87 -3.58 -7.01
C PRO A 146 25.62 -3.11 -7.74
N VAL A 147 25.77 -2.22 -8.73
CA VAL A 147 24.64 -1.69 -9.51
C VAL A 147 24.07 -2.76 -10.43
N GLU A 148 24.95 -3.49 -11.13
CA GLU A 148 24.59 -4.58 -12.03
C GLU A 148 23.90 -5.73 -11.27
N ALA A 149 24.32 -6.03 -10.04
CA ALA A 149 23.70 -7.04 -9.20
C ALA A 149 22.26 -6.66 -8.86
N VAL A 150 22.00 -5.42 -8.44
CA VAL A 150 20.64 -4.92 -8.19
C VAL A 150 19.79 -4.91 -9.45
N GLN A 151 20.34 -4.46 -10.60
CA GLN A 151 19.63 -4.45 -11.87
C GLN A 151 19.27 -5.86 -12.35
N THR A 152 20.19 -6.81 -12.18
CA THR A 152 19.98 -8.22 -12.53
C THR A 152 18.87 -8.82 -11.66
N MET A 153 18.95 -8.64 -10.35
CA MET A 153 17.91 -9.13 -9.43
C MET A 153 16.52 -8.53 -9.76
N ALA A 154 16.45 -7.23 -9.98
CA ALA A 154 15.21 -6.55 -10.37
C ALA A 154 14.67 -7.02 -11.73
N THR A 155 15.55 -7.38 -12.66
CA THR A 155 15.18 -7.89 -13.99
C THR A 155 14.58 -9.29 -13.88
N ILE A 156 15.20 -10.17 -13.07
CA ILE A 156 14.67 -11.52 -12.79
C ILE A 156 13.29 -11.40 -12.14
N ALA A 157 13.17 -10.57 -11.10
CA ALA A 157 11.91 -10.38 -10.38
C ALA A 157 10.77 -9.95 -11.31
N ARG A 158 10.98 -8.88 -12.09
CA ARG A 158 10.00 -8.37 -13.06
C ARG A 158 9.63 -9.40 -14.12
N ARG A 159 10.59 -10.21 -14.57
CA ARG A 159 10.34 -11.24 -15.56
C ARG A 159 9.45 -12.35 -15.03
N ILE A 160 9.73 -12.82 -13.80
CA ILE A 160 8.96 -13.89 -13.16
C ILE A 160 7.55 -13.41 -12.81
N GLU A 161 7.40 -12.27 -12.16
CA GLU A 161 6.09 -11.76 -11.73
C GLU A 161 5.13 -11.48 -12.90
N ARG A 162 5.66 -11.08 -14.07
CA ARG A 162 4.85 -10.85 -15.27
C ARG A 162 4.25 -12.13 -15.85
N ASP A 163 5.03 -13.21 -15.91
CA ASP A 163 4.65 -14.42 -16.64
C ASP A 163 4.08 -15.50 -15.72
N TYR A 164 4.39 -15.42 -14.44
CA TYR A 164 3.93 -16.38 -13.42
C TYR A 164 3.34 -15.60 -12.23
N PRO A 165 2.08 -15.15 -12.34
CA PRO A 165 1.43 -14.47 -11.23
C PRO A 165 1.42 -15.39 -10.00
N LEU A 166 1.83 -14.83 -8.87
CA LEU A 166 1.89 -15.57 -7.62
C LEU A 166 0.49 -16.08 -7.25
N LYS A 167 0.41 -17.32 -6.78
CA LYS A 167 -0.86 -17.88 -6.33
C LYS A 167 -1.28 -17.22 -5.03
N ALA A 168 -2.53 -16.79 -4.98
CA ALA A 168 -3.14 -16.36 -3.74
C ALA A 168 -3.12 -17.51 -2.72
N ILE A 169 -2.93 -17.16 -1.45
CA ILE A 169 -3.09 -18.13 -0.37
C ILE A 169 -4.59 -18.36 -0.19
N GLU A 170 -5.12 -19.44 -0.77
CA GLU A 170 -6.56 -19.72 -0.76
C GLU A 170 -7.00 -20.61 0.40
N SER A 171 -6.09 -21.35 1.04
CA SER A 171 -6.43 -22.38 2.03
C SER A 171 -5.88 -22.08 3.43
N ASN A 172 -6.71 -22.37 4.43
CA ASN A 172 -6.36 -22.36 5.86
C ASN A 172 -6.12 -21.00 6.51
N LEU A 173 -6.63 -19.89 5.95
CA LEU A 173 -6.63 -18.62 6.65
C LEU A 173 -7.69 -18.61 7.76
N PRO A 174 -7.41 -18.04 8.93
CA PRO A 174 -8.41 -17.85 9.97
C PRO A 174 -9.62 -17.07 9.44
N SER A 175 -10.83 -17.51 9.78
CA SER A 175 -12.10 -16.85 9.42
C SER A 175 -12.28 -15.58 10.23
N THR A 176 -11.63 -14.50 9.79
CA THR A 176 -11.72 -13.17 10.40
C THR A 176 -12.23 -12.15 9.39
N ILE A 177 -12.87 -11.09 9.88
CA ILE A 177 -13.38 -10.02 9.02
C ILE A 177 -12.27 -9.42 8.15
N PRO A 178 -11.07 -9.07 8.66
CA PRO A 178 -9.98 -8.54 7.83
C PRO A 178 -9.53 -9.49 6.74
N ASN A 179 -9.48 -10.80 7.00
CA ASN A 179 -9.13 -11.79 5.99
C ASN A 179 -10.19 -11.89 4.91
N ALA A 180 -11.46 -11.99 5.28
CA ALA A 180 -12.58 -12.05 4.33
C ALA A 180 -12.65 -10.81 3.44
N ILE A 181 -12.53 -9.62 4.03
CA ILE A 181 -12.52 -8.34 3.30
C ILE A 181 -11.30 -8.26 2.36
N SER A 182 -10.10 -8.63 2.82
CA SER A 182 -8.89 -8.56 1.99
C SER A 182 -8.92 -9.54 0.82
N ALA A 183 -9.47 -10.74 1.03
CA ALA A 183 -9.74 -11.71 -0.04
C ALA A 183 -10.73 -11.15 -1.07
N ALA A 184 -11.84 -10.57 -0.59
CA ALA A 184 -12.85 -9.95 -1.45
C ALA A 184 -12.27 -8.76 -2.25
N VAL A 185 -11.48 -7.88 -1.62
CA VAL A 185 -10.76 -6.77 -2.27
C VAL A 185 -9.89 -7.27 -3.42
N SER A 186 -9.06 -8.31 -3.17
CA SER A 186 -8.18 -8.89 -4.18
C SER A 186 -8.96 -9.51 -5.34
N ASN A 187 -10.07 -10.21 -5.04
CA ASN A 187 -10.93 -10.82 -6.05
C ASN A 187 -11.67 -9.76 -6.89
N ILE A 188 -12.24 -8.74 -6.25
CA ILE A 188 -12.93 -7.63 -6.95
C ILE A 188 -11.95 -6.89 -7.86
N ALA A 189 -10.74 -6.58 -7.37
CA ALA A 189 -9.73 -5.90 -8.16
C ALA A 189 -9.35 -6.69 -9.42
N ARG A 190 -9.20 -8.01 -9.31
CA ARG A 190 -8.91 -8.90 -10.44
C ARG A 190 -10.07 -8.99 -11.41
N GLN A 191 -11.32 -9.14 -10.93
CA GLN A 191 -12.51 -9.28 -11.78
C GLN A 191 -12.81 -8.00 -12.57
N LEU A 192 -12.51 -6.83 -11.97
CA LEU A 192 -12.75 -5.54 -12.58
C LEU A 192 -11.56 -5.01 -13.40
N ASP A 193 -10.45 -5.76 -13.47
CA ASP A 193 -9.18 -5.28 -14.04
C ASP A 193 -8.81 -3.89 -13.49
N ALA A 194 -8.90 -3.76 -12.16
CA ALA A 194 -8.70 -2.48 -11.50
C ALA A 194 -7.24 -2.01 -11.64
N GLY A 195 -7.06 -0.71 -11.89
CA GLY A 195 -5.73 -0.10 -12.02
C GLY A 195 -4.94 -0.10 -10.71
N ALA A 196 -5.61 -0.06 -9.55
CA ALA A 196 -4.99 -0.19 -8.25
C ALA A 196 -5.95 -0.64 -7.15
N ILE A 197 -5.39 -1.20 -6.08
CA ILE A 197 -6.02 -1.34 -4.76
C ILE A 197 -5.46 -0.24 -3.86
N ILE A 198 -6.33 0.53 -3.21
CA ILE A 198 -5.95 1.66 -2.34
C ILE A 198 -6.41 1.36 -0.90
N PRO A 199 -5.60 0.65 -0.09
CA PRO A 199 -5.86 0.50 1.33
C PRO A 199 -5.47 1.76 2.10
N LEU A 200 -6.39 2.29 2.92
CA LEU A 200 -6.05 3.28 3.94
C LEU A 200 -5.58 2.56 5.19
N THR A 201 -4.42 2.94 5.69
CA THR A 201 -3.82 2.25 6.83
C THR A 201 -3.02 3.20 7.72
N LYS A 202 -3.22 3.09 9.03
CA LYS A 202 -2.46 3.84 10.04
C LYS A 202 -1.25 3.05 10.55
N SER A 203 -1.36 1.73 10.60
CA SER A 203 -0.31 0.82 11.13
C SER A 203 0.34 -0.06 10.04
N GLY A 204 -0.15 0.01 8.80
CA GLY A 204 0.25 -0.89 7.73
C GLY A 204 -0.52 -2.21 7.67
N SER A 205 -1.37 -2.53 8.66
CA SER A 205 -2.05 -3.83 8.75
C SER A 205 -2.98 -4.11 7.57
N THR A 206 -3.77 -3.15 7.13
CA THR A 206 -4.68 -3.30 5.97
C THR A 206 -3.88 -3.63 4.71
N ALA A 207 -2.76 -2.93 4.47
CA ALA A 207 -1.91 -3.18 3.31
C ALA A 207 -1.28 -4.58 3.34
N ARG A 208 -0.76 -5.02 4.50
CA ARG A 208 -0.22 -6.38 4.68
C ARG A 208 -1.29 -7.45 4.47
N ASN A 209 -2.50 -7.23 5.01
CA ASN A 209 -3.62 -8.16 4.84
C ASN A 209 -4.04 -8.31 3.37
N VAL A 210 -4.02 -7.25 2.58
CA VAL A 210 -4.27 -7.33 1.12
C VAL A 210 -3.11 -8.00 0.41
N SER A 211 -1.86 -7.62 0.73
CA SER A 211 -0.64 -8.12 0.09
C SER A 211 -0.51 -9.64 0.19
N LYS A 212 -0.90 -10.27 1.31
CA LYS A 212 -0.80 -11.74 1.46
C LYS A 212 -1.64 -12.54 0.47
N PHE A 213 -2.67 -11.93 -0.14
CA PHE A 213 -3.45 -12.54 -1.22
C PHE A 213 -2.79 -12.39 -2.60
N ARG A 214 -1.61 -11.77 -2.68
CA ARG A 214 -0.82 -11.61 -3.91
C ARG A 214 -1.67 -11.16 -5.11
N PRO A 215 -2.45 -10.07 -5.00
CA PRO A 215 -3.23 -9.59 -6.13
C PRO A 215 -2.31 -9.17 -7.29
N PRO A 216 -2.68 -9.43 -8.55
CA PRO A 216 -1.93 -8.91 -9.70
C PRO A 216 -2.01 -7.38 -9.81
N THR A 217 -2.99 -6.80 -9.16
CA THR A 217 -3.25 -5.35 -9.11
C THR A 217 -2.31 -4.66 -8.12
N PRO A 218 -1.64 -3.55 -8.48
CA PRO A 218 -0.77 -2.81 -7.58
C PRO A 218 -1.50 -2.35 -6.30
N ILE A 219 -0.81 -2.43 -5.16
CA ILE A 219 -1.34 -1.98 -3.87
C ILE A 219 -0.73 -0.62 -3.52
N LEU A 220 -1.51 0.44 -3.63
CA LEU A 220 -1.11 1.81 -3.31
C LEU A 220 -1.53 2.14 -1.87
N ALA A 221 -0.72 1.72 -0.89
CA ALA A 221 -1.05 1.83 0.53
C ALA A 221 -0.96 3.27 1.02
N THR A 222 -2.09 3.84 1.37
CA THR A 222 -2.21 5.25 1.77
C THR A 222 -2.13 5.38 3.28
N THR A 223 -1.17 6.19 3.75
CA THR A 223 -0.93 6.44 5.19
C THR A 223 -0.53 7.90 5.44
N THR A 224 -0.79 8.39 6.66
CA THR A 224 -0.32 9.69 7.15
C THR A 224 1.03 9.61 7.85
N GLU A 225 1.47 8.39 8.20
CA GLU A 225 2.64 8.13 9.02
C GLU A 225 3.86 7.78 8.16
N ARG A 226 4.88 8.66 8.16
CA ARG A 226 6.13 8.44 7.41
C ARG A 226 6.84 7.13 7.79
N SER A 227 6.85 6.77 9.07
CA SER A 227 7.47 5.53 9.54
C SER A 227 6.75 4.30 8.99
N VAL A 228 5.41 4.33 8.91
CA VAL A 228 4.61 3.26 8.32
C VAL A 228 4.87 3.16 6.81
N ALA A 229 4.92 4.28 6.11
CA ALA A 229 5.25 4.30 4.68
C ALA A 229 6.62 3.63 4.42
N ARG A 230 7.66 3.96 5.21
CA ARG A 230 8.98 3.32 5.07
C ARG A 230 8.95 1.82 5.40
N ARG A 231 8.25 1.43 6.46
CA ARG A 231 8.11 0.01 6.86
C ARG A 231 7.39 -0.84 5.81
N LEU A 232 6.40 -0.25 5.12
CA LEU A 232 5.64 -0.93 4.08
C LEU A 232 6.45 -1.22 2.80
N GLN A 233 7.61 -0.61 2.62
CA GLN A 233 8.53 -0.93 1.51
C GLN A 233 9.03 -2.38 1.54
N LEU A 234 8.96 -3.04 2.70
CA LEU A 234 9.33 -4.45 2.83
C LEU A 234 8.20 -5.42 2.45
N VAL A 235 6.99 -4.92 2.21
CA VAL A 235 5.80 -5.73 1.96
C VAL A 235 5.59 -5.91 0.46
N TRP A 236 5.39 -7.13 0.01
CA TRP A 236 5.22 -7.46 -1.40
C TRP A 236 4.09 -6.66 -2.08
N GLY A 237 4.38 -6.15 -3.27
CA GLY A 237 3.39 -5.47 -4.12
C GLY A 237 2.87 -4.15 -3.58
N VAL A 238 3.40 -3.64 -2.46
CA VAL A 238 2.95 -2.41 -1.81
C VAL A 238 3.83 -1.24 -2.21
N THR A 239 3.20 -0.20 -2.76
CA THR A 239 3.79 1.13 -2.93
C THR A 239 3.10 2.08 -1.95
N PRO A 240 3.80 2.60 -0.93
CA PRO A 240 3.18 3.49 0.03
C PRO A 240 2.98 4.90 -0.54
N LEU A 241 1.79 5.46 -0.32
CA LEU A 241 1.44 6.85 -0.61
C LEU A 241 1.30 7.62 0.70
N LEU A 242 2.13 8.65 0.89
CA LEU A 242 2.03 9.53 2.04
C LEU A 242 1.03 10.64 1.74
N VAL A 243 0.01 10.77 2.57
CA VAL A 243 -1.02 11.81 2.45
C VAL A 243 -1.09 12.65 3.72
N GLN A 244 -1.64 13.86 3.60
CA GLN A 244 -1.98 14.66 4.77
C GLN A 244 -3.21 14.07 5.47
N ASN A 245 -3.25 14.22 6.80
CA ASN A 245 -4.39 13.75 7.59
C ASN A 245 -5.64 14.57 7.24
N ASP A 246 -6.73 13.89 6.91
CA ASP A 246 -8.07 14.47 6.81
C ASP A 246 -9.03 13.54 7.57
N ASP A 247 -9.89 14.10 8.40
CA ASP A 247 -10.82 13.34 9.24
C ASP A 247 -11.90 12.59 8.42
N ARG A 248 -12.02 12.89 7.13
CA ARG A 248 -12.99 12.27 6.24
C ARG A 248 -12.33 11.23 5.35
N THR A 249 -12.62 9.97 5.58
CA THR A 249 -12.15 8.83 4.76
C THR A 249 -12.36 9.03 3.25
N SER A 250 -13.49 9.64 2.85
CA SER A 250 -13.79 9.89 1.44
C SER A 250 -12.85 10.91 0.78
N LYS A 251 -12.44 11.94 1.52
CA LYS A 251 -11.45 12.91 1.03
C LYS A 251 -10.06 12.29 0.94
N THR A 252 -9.67 11.49 1.93
CA THR A 252 -8.39 10.77 1.90
C THR A 252 -8.32 9.83 0.70
N PHE A 253 -9.39 9.12 0.36
CA PHE A 253 -9.45 8.30 -0.86
C PHE A 253 -9.33 9.13 -2.13
N SER A 254 -10.00 10.28 -2.21
CA SER A 254 -9.91 11.18 -3.37
C SER A 254 -8.49 11.74 -3.54
N LEU A 255 -7.84 12.11 -2.44
CA LEU A 255 -6.46 12.59 -2.45
C LEU A 255 -5.48 11.48 -2.87
N ALA A 256 -5.68 10.27 -2.35
CA ALA A 256 -4.87 9.11 -2.73
C ALA A 256 -4.97 8.79 -4.23
N MET A 257 -6.18 8.81 -4.81
CA MET A 257 -6.37 8.64 -6.25
C MET A 257 -5.67 9.74 -7.06
N GLN A 258 -5.76 10.98 -6.61
CA GLN A 258 -5.10 12.10 -7.27
C GLN A 258 -3.57 11.95 -7.26
N ILE A 259 -2.97 11.64 -6.10
CA ILE A 259 -1.53 11.40 -5.99
C ILE A 259 -1.11 10.23 -6.89
N ALA A 260 -1.90 9.14 -6.90
CA ALA A 260 -1.65 8.00 -7.76
C ALA A 260 -1.69 8.34 -9.26
N GLN A 261 -2.57 9.27 -9.68
CA GLN A 261 -2.58 9.79 -11.06
C GLN A 261 -1.35 10.66 -11.34
N GLU A 262 -0.99 11.57 -10.43
CA GLU A 262 0.18 12.44 -10.57
C GLU A 262 1.49 11.64 -10.64
N MET A 263 1.56 10.50 -9.95
CA MET A 263 2.69 9.55 -10.00
C MET A 263 2.65 8.59 -11.21
N GLY A 264 1.60 8.63 -12.03
CA GLY A 264 1.45 7.79 -13.22
C GLY A 264 1.01 6.36 -12.97
N PHE A 265 0.54 6.03 -11.76
CA PHE A 265 -0.03 4.69 -11.45
C PHE A 265 -1.44 4.53 -11.99
N LEU A 266 -2.21 5.61 -12.08
CA LEU A 266 -3.59 5.61 -12.52
C LEU A 266 -3.80 6.60 -13.66
N LYS A 267 -4.71 6.25 -14.56
CA LYS A 267 -5.18 7.12 -15.66
C LYS A 267 -6.70 7.31 -15.58
N GLU A 268 -7.20 8.29 -16.30
CA GLU A 268 -8.64 8.53 -16.42
C GLU A 268 -9.36 7.29 -16.98
N GLY A 269 -10.47 6.93 -16.35
CA GLY A 269 -11.25 5.75 -16.69
C GLY A 269 -10.87 4.48 -15.93
N ASP A 270 -9.75 4.46 -15.21
CA ASP A 270 -9.38 3.31 -14.38
C ASP A 270 -10.37 3.10 -13.24
N LEU A 271 -10.70 1.85 -12.95
CA LEU A 271 -11.37 1.47 -11.72
C LEU A 271 -10.34 1.25 -10.60
N VAL A 272 -10.69 1.60 -9.38
CA VAL A 272 -9.88 1.37 -8.19
C VAL A 272 -10.70 0.69 -7.11
N VAL A 273 -10.08 -0.22 -6.36
CA VAL A 273 -10.70 -0.85 -5.19
C VAL A 273 -10.12 -0.22 -3.95
N GLN A 274 -10.95 0.46 -3.17
CA GLN A 274 -10.58 1.16 -1.95
C GLN A 274 -10.98 0.32 -0.75
N THR A 275 -10.14 0.27 0.29
CA THR A 275 -10.46 -0.44 1.54
C THR A 275 -9.90 0.29 2.75
N ALA A 276 -10.61 0.21 3.86
CA ALA A 276 -10.24 0.86 5.11
C ALA A 276 -10.86 0.12 6.31
N GLY A 277 -10.40 0.44 7.52
CA GLY A 277 -11.14 0.16 8.75
C GLY A 277 -11.97 1.37 9.14
N THR A 278 -13.26 1.16 9.45
CA THR A 278 -14.16 2.24 9.88
C THR A 278 -13.95 2.61 11.34
N LEU A 279 -13.46 1.69 12.17
CA LEU A 279 -13.09 1.94 13.56
C LEU A 279 -11.72 2.60 13.63
N THR A 280 -11.69 3.92 13.79
CA THR A 280 -10.45 4.69 13.92
C THR A 280 -9.67 4.26 15.17
N GLY A 281 -8.38 3.93 14.98
CA GLY A 281 -7.45 3.61 16.07
C GLY A 281 -7.34 2.11 16.41
N ILE A 282 -8.20 1.24 15.89
CA ILE A 282 -8.08 -0.21 16.09
C ILE A 282 -7.31 -0.82 14.91
N SER A 283 -6.10 -1.29 15.17
CA SER A 283 -5.30 -2.00 14.16
C SER A 283 -5.99 -3.30 13.74
N GLY A 284 -6.07 -3.55 12.42
CA GLY A 284 -6.68 -4.78 11.92
C GLY A 284 -8.20 -4.75 11.78
N SER A 285 -8.85 -3.59 11.91
CA SER A 285 -10.31 -3.44 11.77
C SER A 285 -10.80 -3.22 10.32
N THR A 286 -10.10 -3.75 9.32
CA THR A 286 -10.50 -3.59 7.90
C THR A 286 -11.87 -4.21 7.65
N ASP A 287 -12.88 -3.37 7.32
CA ASP A 287 -14.30 -3.73 7.23
C ASP A 287 -15.04 -3.04 6.07
N LEU A 288 -14.38 -2.14 5.33
CA LEU A 288 -14.95 -1.37 4.22
C LEU A 288 -14.33 -1.77 2.90
N ILE A 289 -15.18 -1.94 1.88
CA ILE A 289 -14.79 -2.01 0.46
C ILE A 289 -15.58 -0.97 -0.32
N LYS A 290 -14.88 -0.22 -1.19
CA LYS A 290 -15.50 0.72 -2.10
C LYS A 290 -14.84 0.63 -3.46
N VAL A 291 -15.63 0.57 -4.54
CA VAL A 291 -15.12 0.70 -5.91
C VAL A 291 -15.25 2.16 -6.33
N GLY A 292 -14.17 2.73 -6.83
CA GLY A 292 -14.09 4.09 -7.35
C GLY A 292 -13.71 4.10 -8.83
N LEU A 293 -14.13 5.15 -9.53
CA LEU A 293 -13.70 5.44 -10.89
C LEU A 293 -12.78 6.65 -10.87
N VAL A 294 -11.62 6.54 -11.52
CA VAL A 294 -10.70 7.64 -11.72
C VAL A 294 -11.29 8.58 -12.76
N ARG A 295 -11.66 9.78 -12.32
CA ARG A 295 -12.31 10.79 -13.18
C ARG A 295 -11.32 11.89 -13.52
N LYS A 296 -11.48 12.47 -14.69
CA LYS A 296 -10.78 13.70 -15.04
C LYS A 296 -11.26 14.84 -14.15
N ILE A 297 -10.36 15.47 -13.44
CA ILE A 297 -10.65 16.73 -12.79
C ILE A 297 -10.62 17.83 -13.86
N VAL A 298 -11.79 18.27 -14.29
CA VAL A 298 -11.90 19.29 -15.34
C VAL A 298 -11.51 20.68 -14.82
N SER A 299 -11.82 20.95 -13.54
CA SER A 299 -11.51 22.22 -12.87
C SER A 299 -11.50 22.05 -11.36
N ARG A 300 -10.76 22.91 -10.67
CA ARG A 300 -10.79 23.04 -9.21
C ARG A 300 -11.24 24.44 -8.86
N GLY A 301 -12.06 24.55 -7.82
CA GLY A 301 -12.53 25.81 -7.30
C GLY A 301 -12.73 25.77 -5.80
N LEU A 302 -13.00 26.91 -5.19
CA LEU A 302 -13.39 27.00 -3.79
C LEU A 302 -14.88 26.66 -3.66
N SER A 303 -15.24 25.83 -2.70
CA SER A 303 -16.62 25.43 -2.46
C SER A 303 -17.31 26.39 -1.51
N ILE A 304 -18.50 26.83 -1.88
CA ILE A 304 -19.43 27.54 -0.99
C ILE A 304 -20.55 26.56 -0.64
N GLY A 305 -20.62 26.12 0.60
CA GLY A 305 -21.55 25.11 1.11
C GLY A 305 -20.86 23.82 1.54
N GLU A 306 -21.57 23.02 2.33
CA GLU A 306 -20.99 21.85 3.03
C GLU A 306 -21.21 20.52 2.30
N ILE A 307 -22.01 20.47 1.25
CA ILE A 307 -22.45 19.21 0.63
C ILE A 307 -21.89 19.08 -0.79
N GLY A 308 -21.17 17.97 -1.02
CA GLY A 308 -20.79 17.56 -2.39
C GLY A 308 -22.02 17.20 -3.21
N VAL A 309 -22.12 17.72 -4.42
CA VAL A 309 -23.26 17.45 -5.32
C VAL A 309 -22.80 16.68 -6.56
N THR A 310 -23.72 15.86 -7.08
CA THR A 310 -23.52 15.11 -8.32
C THR A 310 -24.70 15.38 -9.26
N GLY A 311 -24.42 15.62 -10.53
CA GLY A 311 -25.44 15.91 -11.53
C GLY A 311 -24.87 16.00 -12.94
N LYS A 312 -25.73 16.08 -13.94
CA LYS A 312 -25.29 16.37 -15.30
C LYS A 312 -24.74 17.79 -15.40
N ALA A 313 -23.59 17.95 -16.02
CA ALA A 313 -23.01 19.25 -16.29
C ALA A 313 -23.73 19.93 -17.46
N ARG A 314 -24.15 21.19 -17.29
CA ARG A 314 -24.70 22.05 -18.35
C ARG A 314 -23.91 23.34 -18.42
N ASN A 315 -23.41 23.63 -19.60
CA ASN A 315 -22.69 24.89 -19.83
C ASN A 315 -23.71 25.97 -20.28
N ILE A 316 -23.80 27.03 -19.51
CA ILE A 316 -24.67 28.21 -19.76
C ILE A 316 -23.78 29.32 -20.30
N LYS A 317 -23.95 29.66 -21.57
CA LYS A 317 -23.20 30.73 -22.26
C LYS A 317 -24.00 31.97 -22.50
N THR A 318 -25.31 31.79 -22.70
CA THR A 318 -26.23 32.88 -23.06
C THR A 318 -27.47 32.87 -22.16
N TYR A 319 -28.25 33.96 -22.22
CA TYR A 319 -29.51 34.06 -21.47
C TYR A 319 -30.53 33.00 -21.89
N ASP A 320 -30.55 32.65 -23.16
CA ASP A 320 -31.50 31.67 -23.71
C ASP A 320 -31.23 30.26 -23.17
N ASP A 321 -29.98 29.93 -22.85
CA ASP A 321 -29.60 28.64 -22.26
C ASP A 321 -30.28 28.38 -20.89
N LEU A 322 -30.64 29.45 -20.18
CA LEU A 322 -31.33 29.35 -18.89
C LEU A 322 -32.73 28.71 -19.00
N SER A 323 -33.36 28.80 -20.15
CA SER A 323 -34.68 28.19 -20.41
C SER A 323 -34.61 26.68 -20.45
N PHE A 324 -33.45 26.10 -20.82
CA PHE A 324 -33.23 24.66 -20.99
C PHE A 324 -32.72 23.94 -19.75
N ILE A 325 -32.57 24.62 -18.62
CA ILE A 325 -32.11 24.02 -17.37
C ILE A 325 -33.12 22.94 -16.92
N CYS A 326 -32.58 21.73 -16.65
CA CYS A 326 -33.34 20.61 -16.10
C CYS A 326 -33.07 20.43 -14.58
N PRO A 327 -34.02 19.85 -13.85
CA PRO A 327 -33.80 19.54 -12.42
C PRO A 327 -32.60 18.62 -12.21
N GLY A 328 -31.83 18.90 -11.17
CA GLY A 328 -30.64 18.10 -10.78
C GLY A 328 -29.39 18.33 -11.61
N GLU A 329 -29.36 19.34 -12.49
CA GLU A 329 -28.15 19.70 -13.24
C GLU A 329 -27.18 20.56 -12.41
N ILE A 330 -25.88 20.45 -12.75
CA ILE A 330 -24.81 21.35 -12.28
C ILE A 330 -24.53 22.32 -13.39
N LEU A 331 -24.72 23.62 -13.13
CA LEU A 331 -24.58 24.68 -14.11
C LEU A 331 -23.15 25.25 -14.10
N PHE A 332 -22.49 25.25 -15.24
CA PHE A 332 -21.29 26.05 -15.48
C PHE A 332 -21.75 27.38 -16.11
N ILE A 333 -21.64 28.45 -15.34
CA ILE A 333 -22.29 29.72 -15.69
C ILE A 333 -21.36 30.90 -15.44
N PRO A 334 -21.24 31.85 -16.41
CA PRO A 334 -20.46 33.04 -16.22
C PRO A 334 -21.15 34.02 -15.24
N LYS A 335 -20.38 34.90 -14.65
CA LYS A 335 -20.80 35.89 -13.64
C LYS A 335 -22.06 36.66 -14.04
N GLU A 336 -22.09 37.15 -15.25
CA GLU A 336 -23.13 38.04 -15.77
C GLU A 336 -24.52 37.41 -15.80
N LEU A 337 -24.58 36.08 -15.77
CA LEU A 337 -25.81 35.31 -15.80
C LEU A 337 -26.22 34.73 -14.45
N LEU A 338 -25.35 34.80 -13.42
CA LEU A 338 -25.62 34.22 -12.10
C LEU A 338 -26.92 34.73 -11.46
N GLU A 339 -27.14 36.03 -11.47
CA GLU A 339 -28.33 36.65 -10.90
C GLU A 339 -29.61 36.32 -11.66
N LYS A 340 -29.48 35.91 -12.91
CA LYS A 340 -30.60 35.62 -13.84
C LYS A 340 -31.10 34.18 -13.80
N ILE A 341 -30.49 33.33 -12.94
CA ILE A 341 -30.94 31.94 -12.80
C ILE A 341 -32.36 31.91 -12.25
N PRO A 342 -33.32 31.22 -12.91
CA PRO A 342 -34.69 31.15 -12.44
C PRO A 342 -34.81 30.48 -11.07
N LEU A 343 -35.48 31.10 -10.09
CA LEU A 343 -35.70 30.59 -8.75
C LEU A 343 -36.54 29.29 -8.71
N SER A 344 -37.32 29.05 -9.75
CA SER A 344 -38.20 27.90 -9.85
C SER A 344 -37.51 26.60 -10.26
N LYS A 345 -36.24 26.68 -10.68
CA LYS A 345 -35.53 25.51 -11.17
C LYS A 345 -34.70 24.86 -10.04
N SER A 346 -34.96 23.59 -9.77
CA SER A 346 -34.21 22.78 -8.79
C SER A 346 -32.92 22.29 -9.41
N ILE A 347 -31.81 23.03 -9.22
CA ILE A 347 -30.48 22.69 -9.69
C ILE A 347 -29.66 22.04 -8.57
N ALA A 348 -28.72 21.13 -8.92
CA ALA A 348 -27.88 20.45 -7.95
C ALA A 348 -26.72 21.34 -7.47
N GLY A 349 -26.15 22.16 -8.38
CA GLY A 349 -25.04 23.03 -8.03
C GLY A 349 -24.70 24.04 -9.12
N ILE A 350 -23.82 24.98 -8.80
CA ILE A 350 -23.33 26.01 -9.69
C ILE A 350 -21.82 26.04 -9.67
N VAL A 351 -21.20 26.13 -10.83
CA VAL A 351 -19.76 26.38 -11.03
C VAL A 351 -19.62 27.70 -11.79
N THR A 352 -18.83 28.61 -11.25
CA THR A 352 -18.61 29.92 -11.87
C THR A 352 -17.16 30.33 -11.73
N ASN A 353 -16.71 31.31 -12.49
CA ASN A 353 -15.39 31.91 -12.42
C ASN A 353 -15.34 33.18 -11.56
N GLU A 354 -16.37 33.42 -10.73
CA GLU A 354 -16.42 34.56 -9.82
C GLU A 354 -15.68 34.23 -8.51
N ASN A 355 -15.25 35.27 -7.79
CA ASN A 355 -14.63 35.11 -6.47
C ASN A 355 -15.67 34.70 -5.42
N VAL A 356 -15.18 34.10 -4.32
CA VAL A 356 -16.00 33.54 -3.24
C VAL A 356 -16.89 34.60 -2.57
N ASP A 357 -16.36 35.79 -2.31
CA ASP A 357 -17.08 36.88 -1.60
C ASP A 357 -18.26 37.39 -2.41
N GLU A 358 -18.10 37.51 -3.72
CA GLU A 358 -19.14 37.97 -4.62
C GLU A 358 -20.20 36.88 -4.78
N CYS A 359 -19.82 35.61 -4.85
CA CYS A 359 -20.76 34.50 -4.83
C CYS A 359 -21.59 34.48 -3.54
N TYR A 360 -20.98 34.68 -2.38
CA TYR A 360 -21.69 34.80 -1.10
C TYR A 360 -22.69 35.96 -1.14
N ARG A 361 -22.31 37.14 -1.67
CA ARG A 361 -23.17 38.30 -1.80
C ARG A 361 -24.41 37.99 -2.64
N ILE A 362 -24.21 37.43 -3.84
CA ILE A 362 -25.29 37.09 -4.79
C ILE A 362 -26.27 36.08 -4.20
N PHE A 363 -25.78 35.01 -3.57
CA PHE A 363 -26.61 33.93 -3.07
C PHE A 363 -27.32 34.27 -1.75
N ASN A 364 -26.68 35.02 -0.85
CA ASN A 364 -27.32 35.50 0.38
C ASN A 364 -28.43 36.50 0.11
N THR A 365 -28.21 37.42 -0.83
CA THR A 365 -29.19 38.45 -1.19
C THR A 365 -30.45 37.80 -1.78
N ASN A 366 -30.32 36.72 -2.53
CA ASN A 366 -31.42 36.07 -3.21
C ASN A 366 -32.05 34.89 -2.44
N LYS A 367 -31.64 34.61 -1.17
CA LYS A 367 -32.07 33.45 -0.37
C LYS A 367 -32.00 32.11 -1.10
N LYS A 368 -31.09 31.97 -2.05
CA LYS A 368 -30.92 30.75 -2.85
C LYS A 368 -30.04 29.75 -2.07
N LYS A 369 -30.54 28.54 -1.84
CA LYS A 369 -29.79 27.43 -1.24
C LYS A 369 -29.28 26.51 -2.35
N TYR A 370 -28.08 26.78 -2.85
CA TYR A 370 -27.37 25.89 -3.79
C TYR A 370 -25.98 25.56 -3.26
N SER A 371 -25.50 24.37 -3.56
CA SER A 371 -24.06 24.10 -3.41
C SER A 371 -23.31 24.73 -4.57
N THR A 372 -22.39 25.63 -4.28
CA THR A 372 -21.69 26.44 -5.29
C THR A 372 -20.19 26.18 -5.22
N ILE A 373 -19.56 26.05 -6.39
CA ILE A 373 -18.10 26.00 -6.56
C ILE A 373 -17.70 27.23 -7.35
N CYS A 374 -16.85 28.05 -6.74
CA CYS A 374 -16.26 29.24 -7.34
C CYS A 374 -14.83 28.99 -7.78
#